data_3e3b4b49f00034ba22c62654e55869a8
#
_entry.id   3e3b4b49f00034ba22c62654e55869a8
#
_cell.length_a   1.000
_cell.length_b   1.000
_cell.length_c   1.000
_cell.angle_alpha   90.00
_cell.angle_beta   90.00
_cell.angle_gamma   90.00
#
_symmetry.space_group_name_H-M   'P 1'
#
loop_
_entity.id
_entity.type
_entity.pdbx_description
1 polymer ?
#
loop_
_entity_poly.entity_id
_entity_poly.type
_entity_poly.pdbx_seq_one_letter_code
_entity_poly.pdbx_strand_id
1 'polypeptide(L)'
;MPAVAPREIPELGIDIIRVDRIARVLKKYGARFEERIFTPAEREYVRSRAETAAGRWAAKEAVSKVLGLGIRGIGWREIEIERIQTGEPRVRLHGSAAERAALIGIAAIAVSITHEREYAVAVAYGQRTAREA
;
A
#
# COMPACT_ATOMS: atom_id res chain seq x y z
N MET A 1 -9.52 24.74 24.13
CA MET A 1 -10.26 23.95 23.18
C MET A 1 -9.80 22.52 23.23
N PRO A 2 -10.69 21.57 23.38
CA PRO A 2 -10.26 20.17 23.43
C PRO A 2 -9.66 19.76 22.09
N ALA A 3 -8.60 18.95 22.16
CA ALA A 3 -8.06 18.33 20.97
C ALA A 3 -9.08 17.35 20.37
N VAL A 4 -9.05 17.20 19.06
CA VAL A 4 -9.86 16.18 18.37
C VAL A 4 -9.44 14.81 18.91
N ALA A 5 -10.41 13.97 19.25
CA ALA A 5 -10.11 12.64 19.75
C ALA A 5 -9.32 11.86 18.70
N PRO A 6 -8.26 11.10 19.08
CA PRO A 6 -7.41 10.42 18.11
C PRO A 6 -8.16 9.59 17.06
N ARG A 7 -9.26 8.94 17.44
CA ARG A 7 -10.06 8.14 16.51
C ARG A 7 -10.87 8.95 15.50
N GLU A 8 -10.93 10.26 15.69
CA GLU A 8 -11.63 11.17 14.77
C GLU A 8 -10.67 11.71 13.70
N ILE A 9 -9.38 11.53 13.92
CA ILE A 9 -8.36 11.95 12.97
C ILE A 9 -8.03 10.76 12.08
N PRO A 10 -8.14 10.92 10.73
CA PRO A 10 -7.76 9.83 9.85
C PRO A 10 -6.26 9.57 9.92
N GLU A 11 -5.86 8.35 9.64
CA GLU A 11 -4.47 7.99 9.55
C GLU A 11 -3.96 8.23 8.13
N LEU A 12 -2.76 8.78 8.03
CA LEU A 12 -2.12 9.04 6.76
C LEU A 12 -0.82 8.27 6.65
N GLY A 13 -0.49 7.87 5.43
CA GLY A 13 0.79 7.30 5.09
C GLY A 13 1.26 7.85 3.76
N ILE A 14 2.55 8.08 3.64
CA ILE A 14 3.17 8.54 2.41
C ILE A 14 4.47 7.80 2.20
N ASP A 15 4.77 7.48 0.97
CA ASP A 15 6.04 6.87 0.63
C ASP A 15 6.53 7.36 -0.72
N ILE A 16 7.84 7.46 -0.87
CA ILE A 16 8.52 7.80 -2.12
C ILE A 16 9.60 6.76 -2.36
N ILE A 17 9.72 6.30 -3.59
CA ILE A 17 10.71 5.30 -3.95
C ILE A 17 11.35 5.66 -5.29
N ARG A 18 12.63 5.36 -5.43
CA ARG A 18 13.34 5.54 -6.68
C ARG A 18 13.03 4.39 -7.63
N VAL A 19 12.62 4.73 -8.83
CA VAL A 19 12.29 3.74 -9.87
C VAL A 19 13.52 2.90 -10.25
N ASP A 20 14.70 3.53 -10.34
CA ASP A 20 15.93 2.81 -10.68
C ASP A 20 16.31 1.74 -9.65
N ARG A 21 15.98 1.97 -8.39
CA ARG A 21 16.20 0.96 -7.34
C ARG A 21 15.37 -0.28 -7.60
N ILE A 22 14.10 -0.09 -7.99
CA ILE A 22 13.21 -1.21 -8.30
C ILE A 22 13.65 -1.90 -9.59
N ALA A 23 14.07 -1.14 -10.59
CA ALA A 23 14.61 -1.71 -11.83
C ALA A 23 15.80 -2.64 -11.55
N ARG A 24 16.72 -2.24 -10.67
CA ARG A 24 17.86 -3.07 -10.27
C ARG A 24 17.43 -4.34 -9.54
N VAL A 25 16.45 -4.23 -8.64
CA VAL A 25 15.95 -5.39 -7.90
C VAL A 25 15.25 -6.38 -8.83
N LEU A 26 14.43 -5.87 -9.75
CA LEU A 26 13.77 -6.70 -10.76
C LEU A 26 14.78 -7.40 -11.66
N LYS A 27 15.84 -6.70 -12.07
CA LYS A 27 16.90 -7.27 -12.89
C LYS A 27 17.67 -8.36 -12.16
N LYS A 28 17.95 -8.14 -10.87
CA LYS A 28 18.74 -9.07 -10.06
C LYS A 28 17.98 -10.32 -9.62
N TYR A 29 16.73 -10.14 -9.18
CA TYR A 29 15.94 -11.20 -8.58
C TYR A 29 14.76 -11.67 -9.42
N GLY A 30 14.29 -10.86 -10.36
CA GLY A 30 13.22 -11.22 -11.30
C GLY A 30 11.95 -11.71 -10.61
N ALA A 31 11.48 -12.88 -11.05
CA ALA A 31 10.25 -13.48 -10.54
C ALA A 31 10.26 -13.71 -9.02
N ARG A 32 11.41 -13.99 -8.43
CA ARG A 32 11.51 -14.21 -6.97
C ARG A 32 11.11 -12.96 -6.20
N PHE A 33 11.53 -11.79 -6.68
CA PHE A 33 11.14 -10.53 -6.08
C PHE A 33 9.64 -10.30 -6.22
N GLU A 34 9.13 -10.45 -7.45
CA GLU A 34 7.71 -10.24 -7.71
C GLU A 34 6.82 -11.18 -6.91
N GLU A 35 7.18 -12.45 -6.80
CA GLU A 35 6.42 -13.44 -6.02
C GLU A 35 6.38 -13.10 -4.54
N ARG A 36 7.45 -12.54 -4.01
CA ARG A 36 7.52 -12.17 -2.60
C ARG A 36 6.67 -10.95 -2.26
N ILE A 37 6.62 -9.98 -3.15
CA ILE A 37 6.04 -8.66 -2.89
C ILE A 37 4.60 -8.57 -3.39
N PHE A 38 4.32 -9.16 -4.54
CA PHE A 38 3.05 -8.95 -5.24
C PHE A 38 2.19 -10.21 -5.26
N THR A 39 0.88 -10.02 -5.16
CA THR A 39 -0.09 -11.08 -5.39
C THR A 39 -0.07 -11.49 -6.86
N PRO A 40 -0.58 -12.69 -7.22
CA PRO A 40 -0.68 -13.07 -8.63
C PRO A 40 -1.41 -12.03 -9.48
N ALA A 41 -2.48 -11.43 -8.98
CA ALA A 41 -3.22 -10.40 -9.70
C ALA A 41 -2.37 -9.13 -9.92
N GLU A 42 -1.64 -8.70 -8.90
CA GLU A 42 -0.72 -7.56 -9.03
C GLU A 42 0.40 -7.85 -10.02
N ARG A 43 0.95 -9.06 -10.00
CA ARG A 43 2.03 -9.47 -10.93
C ARG A 43 1.57 -9.42 -12.37
N GLU A 44 0.36 -9.83 -12.64
CA GLU A 44 -0.23 -9.78 -13.97
C GLU A 44 -0.31 -8.35 -14.49
N TYR A 45 -0.60 -7.40 -13.63
CA TYR A 45 -0.64 -5.99 -13.96
C TYR A 45 0.77 -5.38 -14.05
N VAL A 46 1.64 -5.68 -13.10
CA VAL A 46 3.00 -5.12 -13.02
C VAL A 46 3.86 -5.54 -14.21
N ARG A 47 3.85 -6.82 -14.57
CA ARG A 47 4.58 -7.39 -15.73
C ARG A 47 6.03 -6.94 -15.84
N SER A 48 6.76 -6.96 -14.72
CA SER A 48 8.18 -6.56 -14.64
C SER A 48 8.46 -5.11 -15.09
N ARG A 49 7.45 -4.26 -15.12
CA ARG A 49 7.62 -2.83 -15.43
C ARG A 49 8.03 -2.09 -14.16
N ALA A 50 9.24 -1.54 -14.17
CA ALA A 50 9.84 -0.92 -12.99
C ALA A 50 9.01 0.23 -12.42
N GLU A 51 8.47 1.11 -13.26
CA GLU A 51 7.64 2.24 -12.80
C GLU A 51 6.36 1.76 -12.14
N THR A 52 5.70 0.77 -12.73
CA THR A 52 4.47 0.20 -12.20
C THR A 52 4.74 -0.53 -10.89
N ALA A 53 5.81 -1.31 -10.84
CA ALA A 53 6.22 -2.02 -9.62
C ALA A 53 6.57 -1.04 -8.50
N ALA A 54 7.29 0.03 -8.82
CA ALA A 54 7.66 1.05 -7.85
C ALA A 54 6.42 1.74 -7.26
N GLY A 55 5.45 2.09 -8.10
CA GLY A 55 4.21 2.70 -7.64
C GLY A 55 3.42 1.77 -6.72
N ARG A 56 3.29 0.50 -7.06
CA ARG A 56 2.61 -0.49 -6.21
C ARG A 56 3.34 -0.72 -4.90
N TRP A 57 4.67 -0.79 -4.95
CA TRP A 57 5.44 -0.93 -3.72
C TRP A 57 5.29 0.30 -2.83
N ALA A 58 5.41 1.51 -3.38
CA ALA A 58 5.19 2.75 -2.61
C ALA A 58 3.81 2.75 -1.96
N ALA A 59 2.78 2.28 -2.65
CA ALA A 59 1.44 2.17 -2.10
C ALA A 59 1.37 1.19 -0.93
N LYS A 60 2.01 0.04 -1.04
CA LYS A 60 2.08 -0.94 0.06
C LYS A 60 2.78 -0.36 1.29
N GLU A 61 3.89 0.36 1.08
CA GLU A 61 4.60 1.05 2.15
C GLU A 61 3.74 2.12 2.81
N ALA A 62 3.06 2.94 2.02
CA ALA A 62 2.17 3.98 2.53
C ALA A 62 1.03 3.39 3.37
N VAL A 63 0.43 2.29 2.89
CA VAL A 63 -0.62 1.57 3.64
C VAL A 63 -0.05 1.00 4.93
N SER A 64 1.16 0.44 4.91
CA SER A 64 1.78 -0.10 6.13
C SER A 64 1.96 0.98 7.19
N LYS A 65 2.23 2.21 6.79
CA LYS A 65 2.32 3.34 7.71
C LYS A 65 0.96 3.68 8.33
N VAL A 66 -0.12 3.58 7.56
CA VAL A 66 -1.48 3.74 8.10
C VAL A 66 -1.75 2.67 9.16
N LEU A 67 -1.32 1.44 8.93
CA LEU A 67 -1.50 0.34 9.86
C LEU A 67 -0.61 0.45 11.11
N GLY A 68 0.42 1.29 11.06
CA GLY A 68 1.24 1.63 12.22
C GLY A 68 2.33 0.64 12.60
N LEU A 69 2.49 -0.45 11.85
CA LEU A 69 3.49 -1.48 12.16
C LEU A 69 4.65 -1.51 11.15
N GLY A 70 4.62 -0.66 10.14
CA GLY A 70 5.46 -0.88 8.99
C GLY A 70 5.14 -2.26 8.41
N ILE A 71 6.16 -3.02 8.06
CA ILE A 71 5.96 -4.39 7.52
C ILE A 71 6.10 -5.47 8.58
N ARG A 72 6.31 -5.11 9.83
CA ARG A 72 6.50 -6.08 10.91
C ARG A 72 5.23 -6.90 11.15
N GLY A 73 5.33 -8.21 10.98
CA GLY A 73 4.23 -9.14 11.20
C GLY A 73 3.18 -9.14 10.09
N ILE A 74 3.39 -8.37 9.04
CA ILE A 74 2.49 -8.29 7.89
C ILE A 74 3.28 -8.62 6.63
N GLY A 75 2.82 -9.60 5.86
CA GLY A 75 3.42 -9.94 4.58
C GLY A 75 3.04 -8.91 3.52
N TRP A 76 3.95 -8.63 2.60
CA TRP A 76 3.71 -7.66 1.51
C TRP A 76 2.45 -7.97 0.70
N ARG A 77 2.18 -9.25 0.44
CA ARG A 77 1.01 -9.68 -0.33
C ARG A 77 -0.31 -9.55 0.43
N GLU A 78 -0.26 -9.34 1.75
CA GLU A 78 -1.45 -9.08 2.54
C GLU A 78 -2.01 -7.69 2.32
N ILE A 79 -1.20 -6.78 1.78
CA ILE A 79 -1.62 -5.45 1.34
C ILE A 79 -1.68 -5.49 -0.18
N GLU A 80 -2.84 -5.78 -0.72
CA GLU A 80 -3.02 -5.88 -2.16
C GLU A 80 -3.53 -4.56 -2.73
N ILE A 81 -2.88 -4.10 -3.80
CA ILE A 81 -3.29 -2.90 -4.52
C ILE A 81 -3.93 -3.36 -5.83
N GLU A 82 -5.24 -3.50 -5.82
CA GLU A 82 -6.01 -3.91 -6.99
C GLU A 82 -6.12 -2.75 -7.97
N ARG A 83 -6.24 -3.09 -9.23
CA ARG A 83 -6.62 -2.14 -10.28
C ARG A 83 -8.04 -2.47 -10.71
N ILE A 84 -8.99 -1.58 -10.40
CA ILE A 84 -10.37 -1.78 -10.83
C ILE A 84 -10.55 -1.38 -12.30
N GLN A 85 -11.70 -1.69 -12.91
CA GLN A 85 -11.95 -1.49 -14.33
C GLN A 85 -11.69 -0.06 -14.82
N THR A 86 -11.98 0.93 -13.99
CA THR A 86 -11.74 2.33 -14.31
C THR A 86 -10.27 2.74 -14.20
N GLY A 87 -9.40 1.83 -13.80
CA GLY A 87 -7.95 2.05 -13.69
C GLY A 87 -7.48 2.55 -12.34
N GLU A 88 -8.39 2.85 -11.43
CA GLU A 88 -8.05 3.36 -10.10
C GLU A 88 -7.46 2.25 -9.22
N PRO A 89 -6.46 2.58 -8.39
CA PRO A 89 -5.98 1.63 -7.40
C PRO A 89 -6.98 1.50 -6.25
N ARG A 90 -7.11 0.29 -5.74
CA ARG A 90 -7.97 0.02 -4.58
C ARG A 90 -7.23 -0.89 -3.62
N VAL A 91 -7.21 -0.54 -2.34
CA VAL A 91 -6.55 -1.34 -1.32
C VAL A 91 -7.47 -2.47 -0.87
N ARG A 92 -6.92 -3.68 -0.86
CA ARG A 92 -7.58 -4.84 -0.28
C ARG A 92 -6.63 -5.50 0.70
N LEU A 93 -7.06 -5.61 1.95
CA LEU A 93 -6.27 -6.21 3.00
C LEU A 93 -6.65 -7.67 3.21
N HIS A 94 -5.65 -8.50 3.48
CA HIS A 94 -5.79 -9.92 3.76
C HIS A 94 -5.10 -10.26 5.07
N GLY A 95 -5.50 -11.37 5.67
CA GLY A 95 -4.79 -11.96 6.81
C GLY A 95 -4.48 -10.99 7.94
N SER A 96 -3.22 -10.95 8.36
CA SER A 96 -2.77 -10.12 9.47
C SER A 96 -2.97 -8.63 9.23
N ALA A 97 -2.88 -8.18 7.99
CA ALA A 97 -3.13 -6.78 7.65
C ALA A 97 -4.59 -6.40 7.89
N ALA A 98 -5.53 -7.26 7.49
CA ALA A 98 -6.95 -7.05 7.74
C ALA A 98 -7.27 -7.08 9.24
N GLU A 99 -6.67 -8.00 9.97
CA GLU A 99 -6.84 -8.10 11.43
C GLU A 99 -6.32 -6.85 12.12
N ARG A 100 -5.16 -6.38 11.71
CA ARG A 100 -4.56 -5.15 12.26
C ARG A 100 -5.45 -3.93 12.04
N ALA A 101 -5.97 -3.77 10.81
CA ALA A 101 -6.87 -2.67 10.49
C ALA A 101 -8.12 -2.68 11.40
N ALA A 102 -8.73 -3.85 11.57
CA ALA A 102 -9.88 -4.00 12.47
C ALA A 102 -9.51 -3.64 13.90
N LEU A 103 -8.36 -4.11 14.40
CA LEU A 103 -7.90 -3.87 15.77
C LEU A 103 -7.73 -2.37 16.07
N ILE A 104 -7.16 -1.62 15.13
CA ILE A 104 -6.91 -0.19 15.32
C ILE A 104 -8.05 0.71 14.85
N GLY A 105 -9.16 0.13 14.41
CA GLY A 105 -10.36 0.89 14.03
C GLY A 105 -10.28 1.56 12.66
N ILE A 106 -9.57 0.97 11.72
CA ILE A 106 -9.52 1.45 10.33
C ILE A 106 -10.53 0.66 9.50
N ALA A 107 -11.53 1.33 8.97
CA ALA A 107 -12.60 0.71 8.20
C ALA A 107 -12.22 0.50 6.73
N ALA A 108 -11.49 1.44 6.15
CA ALA A 108 -11.11 1.40 4.75
C ALA A 108 -9.84 2.23 4.55
N ILE A 109 -9.09 1.92 3.49
CA ILE A 109 -7.89 2.67 3.13
C ILE A 109 -7.96 3.01 1.65
N ALA A 110 -7.85 4.29 1.34
CA ALA A 110 -7.72 4.78 -0.03
C ALA A 110 -6.25 5.05 -0.33
N VAL A 111 -5.85 4.88 -1.58
CA VAL A 111 -4.50 5.24 -2.03
C VAL A 111 -4.56 6.07 -3.29
N SER A 112 -3.57 6.92 -3.44
CA SER A 112 -3.28 7.61 -4.68
C SER A 112 -1.81 7.38 -5.01
N ILE A 113 -1.54 7.09 -6.26
CA ILE A 113 -0.19 6.75 -6.73
C ILE A 113 0.14 7.67 -7.90
N THR A 114 1.33 8.22 -7.88
CA THR A 114 1.87 8.93 -9.03
C THR A 114 3.31 8.51 -9.25
N HIS A 115 3.74 8.54 -10.49
CA HIS A 115 5.13 8.26 -10.80
C HIS A 115 5.60 9.06 -12.00
N GLU A 116 6.87 9.27 -12.02
CA GLU A 116 7.58 9.81 -13.16
C GLU A 116 8.76 8.87 -13.46
N ARG A 117 9.68 9.29 -14.29
CA ARG A 117 10.82 8.47 -14.68
C ARG A 117 11.71 8.05 -13.49
N GLU A 118 11.91 8.96 -12.53
CA GLU A 118 12.85 8.78 -11.42
C GLU A 118 12.19 8.29 -10.14
N TYR A 119 10.98 8.71 -9.86
CA TYR A 119 10.31 8.46 -8.58
C TYR A 119 8.88 8.00 -8.74
N ALA A 120 8.47 7.14 -7.81
CA ALA A 120 7.06 6.84 -7.57
C ALA A 120 6.71 7.31 -6.17
N VAL A 121 5.53 7.87 -6.02
CA VAL A 121 5.01 8.37 -4.74
C VAL A 121 3.62 7.81 -4.52
N ALA A 122 3.32 7.43 -3.30
CA ALA A 122 1.99 7.02 -2.92
C ALA A 122 1.57 7.68 -1.62
N VAL A 123 0.30 8.02 -1.55
CA VAL A 123 -0.35 8.51 -0.34
C VAL A 123 -1.46 7.54 0.02
N ALA A 124 -1.54 7.15 1.27
CA ALA A 124 -2.63 6.33 1.80
C ALA A 124 -3.40 7.12 2.85
N TYR A 125 -4.71 6.99 2.80
CA TYR A 125 -5.63 7.63 3.73
C TYR A 125 -6.46 6.54 4.40
N GLY A 126 -6.31 6.40 5.71
CA GLY A 126 -7.07 5.43 6.49
C GLY A 126 -8.30 6.07 7.11
N GLN A 127 -9.47 5.59 6.71
CA GLN A 127 -10.72 6.03 7.28
C GLN A 127 -11.03 5.26 8.55
N ARG A 128 -11.30 5.98 9.63
CA ARG A 128 -11.67 5.37 10.90
C ARG A 128 -13.06 4.75 10.84
N THR A 129 -13.24 3.68 11.59
CA THR A 129 -14.54 3.08 11.80
C THR A 129 -15.48 4.12 12.42
N ALA A 130 -16.71 4.22 11.91
CA ALA A 130 -17.69 5.15 12.43
C ALA A 130 -17.97 4.88 13.92
N ARG A 131 -18.12 5.96 14.69
CA ARG A 131 -18.54 5.86 16.09
C ARG A 131 -19.99 5.39 16.14
N GLU A 132 -20.24 4.43 17.00
CA GLU A 132 -21.62 4.14 17.37
C GLU A 132 -22.17 5.28 18.24
N ALA A 133 -23.38 5.68 17.95
CA ALA A 133 -24.05 6.75 18.66
C ALA A 133 -24.33 6.35 20.13
#